data_5936521a239680ef7d3ee069b5cf18a9
#
_entry.id   5936521a239680ef7d3ee069b5cf18a9
#
_cell.length_a   1.000
_cell.length_b   1.000
_cell.length_c   1.000
_cell.angle_alpha   90.00
_cell.angle_beta   90.00
_cell.angle_gamma   90.00
#
_symmetry.space_group_name_H-M   'P 1'
#
loop_
_entity.id
_entity.type
_entity.pdbx_description
1 polymer ?
#
loop_
_entity_poly.entity_id
_entity_poly.type
_entity_poly.pdbx_seq_one_letter_code
_entity_poly.pdbx_strand_id
1 'polypeptide(L)'
;DIYFFASQADSMRMVTVSFPVTHRMPELWNAVTGTIFRSANWKEVEGRTEVTLSLPAYGSVFVVFPKEDSGAEIVEPTLVTPVVLKINEWTVNFSEIYKSITRPVLFNRSREENKQIKNYFGRSFYKGLFMGKTSQEGRIVVRLGKVDEMATVRINSINCGTVWTAPYEVDVTDALRSGSNVIE
;
A
#
# COMPACT_ATOMS: atom_id res chain seq x y z
N ASP A 1 18.19 9.09 -17.87
CA ASP A 1 18.36 9.93 -16.67
C ASP A 1 17.43 9.40 -15.59
N ILE A 2 17.92 9.35 -14.35
CA ILE A 2 17.18 8.82 -13.19
C ILE A 2 17.26 9.83 -12.06
N TYR A 3 16.11 10.16 -11.50
CA TYR A 3 15.97 11.08 -10.36
C TYR A 3 15.17 10.42 -9.26
N PHE A 4 15.59 10.60 -8.01
CA PHE A 4 14.91 10.04 -6.83
C PHE A 4 14.26 11.14 -6.01
N PHE A 5 13.01 10.93 -5.64
CA PHE A 5 12.22 11.82 -4.79
C PHE A 5 11.69 11.07 -3.59
N ALA A 6 11.79 11.68 -2.41
CA ALA A 6 11.23 11.16 -1.18
C ALA A 6 10.52 12.29 -0.41
N SER A 7 9.34 12.01 0.10
CA SER A 7 8.58 12.92 0.96
C SER A 7 8.92 12.65 2.42
N GLN A 8 9.23 13.70 3.17
CA GLN A 8 9.34 13.64 4.63
C GLN A 8 8.05 14.08 5.33
N ALA A 9 7.01 14.41 4.55
CA ALA A 9 5.72 14.82 5.09
C ALA A 9 4.89 13.62 5.53
N ASP A 10 4.11 13.79 6.57
CA ASP A 10 3.15 12.83 7.11
C ASP A 10 1.81 12.78 6.35
N SER A 11 1.70 13.55 5.27
CA SER A 11 0.52 13.66 4.43
C SER A 11 0.90 13.61 2.95
N MET A 12 -0.09 13.31 2.11
CA MET A 12 0.08 13.34 0.66
C MET A 12 0.51 14.73 0.18
N ARG A 13 1.49 14.77 -0.73
CA ARG A 13 1.97 15.98 -1.38
C ARG A 13 1.90 15.84 -2.89
N MET A 14 1.43 16.89 -3.54
CA MET A 14 1.57 17.06 -4.97
C MET A 14 2.66 18.10 -5.24
N VAL A 15 3.64 17.74 -6.06
CA VAL A 15 4.75 18.61 -6.41
C VAL A 15 4.98 18.56 -7.92
N THR A 16 5.20 19.71 -8.54
CA THR A 16 5.63 19.77 -9.94
C THR A 16 7.13 20.01 -9.97
N VAL A 17 7.84 19.14 -10.65
CA VAL A 17 9.30 19.18 -10.77
C VAL A 17 9.68 19.38 -12.23
N SER A 18 10.63 20.26 -12.49
CA SER A 18 11.16 20.55 -13.81
C SER A 18 12.52 19.88 -14.02
N PHE A 19 12.63 19.07 -15.06
CA PHE A 19 13.81 18.28 -15.42
C PHE A 19 14.51 18.84 -16.67
N PRO A 20 15.84 18.87 -16.73
CA PRO A 20 16.60 19.27 -17.92
C PRO A 20 16.63 18.16 -18.97
N VAL A 21 15.46 17.62 -19.31
CA VAL A 21 15.28 16.53 -20.27
C VAL A 21 14.16 16.92 -21.21
N THR A 22 14.31 16.60 -22.50
CA THR A 22 13.30 16.84 -23.54
C THR A 22 13.15 15.61 -24.43
N HIS A 23 12.02 15.53 -25.11
CA HIS A 23 11.71 14.48 -26.10
C HIS A 23 11.80 13.05 -25.55
N ARG A 24 11.61 12.89 -24.23
CA ARG A 24 11.54 11.58 -23.57
C ARG A 24 10.39 11.57 -22.57
N MET A 25 9.55 10.56 -22.67
CA MET A 25 8.41 10.39 -21.76
C MET A 25 8.89 9.94 -20.37
N PRO A 26 8.46 10.60 -19.30
CA PRO A 26 8.83 10.21 -17.95
C PRO A 26 8.10 8.94 -17.50
N GLU A 27 8.85 8.04 -16.88
CA GLU A 27 8.35 6.88 -16.17
C GLU A 27 8.47 7.10 -14.68
N LEU A 28 7.50 6.60 -13.93
CA LEU A 28 7.51 6.59 -12.48
C LEU A 28 7.72 5.16 -12.01
N TRP A 29 8.82 4.95 -11.30
CA TRP A 29 9.20 3.64 -10.78
C TRP A 29 9.01 3.61 -9.27
N ASN A 30 8.14 2.73 -8.79
CA ASN A 30 7.90 2.54 -7.37
C ASN A 30 8.81 1.42 -6.85
N ALA A 31 9.81 1.78 -6.06
CA ALA A 31 10.79 0.82 -5.52
C ALA A 31 10.20 -0.16 -4.50
N VAL A 32 9.07 0.18 -3.87
CA VAL A 32 8.41 -0.69 -2.87
C VAL A 32 7.61 -1.80 -3.53
N THR A 33 6.88 -1.46 -4.60
CA THR A 33 6.01 -2.41 -5.30
C THR A 33 6.66 -3.04 -6.55
N GLY A 34 7.77 -2.45 -7.04
CA GLY A 34 8.39 -2.84 -8.31
C GLY A 34 7.57 -2.42 -9.54
N THR A 35 6.52 -1.63 -9.36
CA THR A 35 5.68 -1.18 -10.48
C THR A 35 6.34 -0.05 -11.25
N ILE A 36 6.21 -0.09 -12.57
CA ILE A 36 6.69 0.91 -13.51
C ILE A 36 5.50 1.37 -14.34
N PHE A 37 5.27 2.67 -14.41
CA PHE A 37 4.21 3.24 -15.23
C PHE A 37 4.63 4.60 -15.81
N ARG A 38 4.02 4.99 -16.92
CA ARG A 38 4.21 6.30 -17.52
C ARG A 38 3.35 7.33 -16.83
N SER A 39 3.93 8.49 -16.54
CA SER A 39 3.17 9.59 -16.00
C SER A 39 2.23 10.17 -17.04
N ALA A 40 0.94 10.30 -16.73
CA ALA A 40 0.01 11.06 -17.54
C ALA A 40 0.12 12.58 -17.30
N ASN A 41 0.72 12.98 -16.19
CA ASN A 41 0.78 14.37 -15.73
C ASN A 41 2.17 14.98 -15.99
N TRP A 42 2.50 15.18 -17.27
CA TRP A 42 3.73 15.84 -17.65
C TRP A 42 3.55 16.73 -18.89
N LYS A 43 4.43 17.68 -19.07
CA LYS A 43 4.47 18.56 -20.25
C LYS A 43 5.89 19.07 -20.51
N GLU A 44 6.17 19.43 -21.74
CA GLU A 44 7.41 20.14 -22.07
C GLU A 44 7.17 21.66 -22.05
N VAL A 45 8.03 22.37 -21.34
CA VAL A 45 7.98 23.83 -21.19
C VAL A 45 9.40 24.37 -21.31
N GLU A 46 9.63 25.30 -22.23
CA GLU A 46 10.90 26.01 -22.42
C GLU A 46 12.15 25.10 -22.44
N GLY A 47 12.06 23.99 -23.18
CA GLY A 47 13.18 23.04 -23.31
C GLY A 47 13.43 22.16 -22.07
N ARG A 48 12.43 22.02 -21.22
CA ARG A 48 12.47 21.19 -20.02
C ARG A 48 11.19 20.35 -19.91
N THR A 49 11.25 19.25 -19.20
CA THR A 49 10.06 18.44 -18.89
C THR A 49 9.59 18.72 -17.46
N GLU A 50 8.37 19.17 -17.31
CA GLU A 50 7.69 19.28 -16.04
C GLU A 50 6.85 18.03 -15.78
N VAL A 51 7.00 17.44 -14.57
CA VAL A 51 6.23 16.26 -14.15
C VAL A 51 5.57 16.58 -12.83
N THR A 52 4.26 16.35 -12.73
CA THR A 52 3.53 16.47 -11.47
C THR A 52 3.52 15.10 -10.77
N LEU A 53 4.16 15.06 -9.60
CA LEU A 53 4.29 13.88 -8.76
C LEU A 53 3.27 13.92 -7.62
N SER A 54 2.59 12.81 -7.38
CA SER A 54 1.79 12.59 -6.18
C SER A 54 2.56 11.67 -5.24
N LEU A 55 3.07 12.22 -4.15
CA LEU A 55 3.85 11.49 -3.15
C LEU A 55 2.96 11.23 -1.92
N PRO A 56 2.69 9.98 -1.56
CA PRO A 56 2.02 9.67 -0.30
C PRO A 56 2.86 10.10 0.91
N ALA A 57 2.27 10.05 2.10
CA ALA A 57 3.00 10.27 3.34
C ALA A 57 4.26 9.38 3.38
N TYR A 58 5.42 10.00 3.61
CA TYR A 58 6.73 9.34 3.64
C TYR A 58 7.06 8.51 2.39
N GLY A 59 6.33 8.71 1.30
CA GLY A 59 6.50 7.97 0.05
C GLY A 59 7.71 8.41 -0.76
N SER A 60 8.14 7.54 -1.66
CA SER A 60 9.22 7.82 -2.60
C SER A 60 8.93 7.29 -3.99
N VAL A 61 9.57 7.87 -4.98
CA VAL A 61 9.44 7.46 -6.38
C VAL A 61 10.73 7.80 -7.14
N PHE A 62 11.10 6.96 -8.10
CA PHE A 62 12.06 7.32 -9.12
C PHE A 62 11.34 7.90 -10.34
N VAL A 63 11.83 9.01 -10.85
CA VAL A 63 11.45 9.55 -12.17
C VAL A 63 12.54 9.18 -13.13
N VAL A 64 12.21 8.38 -14.12
CA VAL A 64 13.16 7.83 -15.08
C VAL A 64 12.79 8.34 -16.49
N PHE A 65 13.78 8.82 -17.21
CA PHE A 65 13.65 9.17 -18.62
C PHE A 65 14.44 8.14 -19.43
N PRO A 66 13.80 7.06 -19.90
CA PRO A 66 14.47 6.00 -20.65
C PRO A 66 14.95 6.54 -22.01
N LYS A 67 16.01 5.93 -22.55
CA LYS A 67 16.50 6.27 -23.90
C LYS A 67 15.65 5.64 -25.00
N GLU A 68 15.11 4.47 -24.70
CA GLU A 68 14.23 3.70 -25.59
C GLU A 68 12.86 3.54 -24.91
N ASP A 69 11.82 3.39 -25.72
CA ASP A 69 10.47 3.15 -25.21
C ASP A 69 10.40 1.80 -24.49
N SER A 70 10.12 1.82 -23.21
CA SER A 70 10.00 0.60 -22.38
C SER A 70 8.70 -0.17 -22.62
N GLY A 71 7.71 0.42 -23.30
CA GLY A 71 6.37 -0.14 -23.42
C GLY A 71 5.55 -0.10 -22.11
N ALA A 72 6.02 0.61 -21.08
CA ALA A 72 5.28 0.72 -19.82
C ALA A 72 3.89 1.33 -20.03
N GLU A 73 2.89 0.85 -19.29
CA GLU A 73 1.52 1.34 -19.38
C GLU A 73 1.39 2.78 -18.88
N ILE A 74 0.52 3.56 -19.50
CA ILE A 74 0.12 4.86 -18.99
C ILE A 74 -0.93 4.62 -17.92
N VAL A 75 -0.60 4.93 -16.69
CA VAL A 75 -1.56 4.82 -15.57
C VAL A 75 -2.05 6.23 -15.23
N GLU A 76 -3.35 6.43 -15.43
CA GLU A 76 -4.03 7.60 -14.90
C GLU A 76 -4.31 7.40 -13.40
N PRO A 77 -4.32 8.47 -12.60
CA PRO A 77 -4.72 8.36 -11.20
C PRO A 77 -6.17 7.87 -11.14
N THR A 78 -6.33 6.62 -10.74
CA THR A 78 -7.65 6.00 -10.60
C THR A 78 -8.33 6.56 -9.36
N LEU A 79 -9.56 7.04 -9.52
CA LEU A 79 -10.44 7.37 -8.40
C LEU A 79 -10.73 6.07 -7.61
N VAL A 80 -10.12 5.95 -6.44
CA VAL A 80 -10.37 4.82 -5.56
C VAL A 80 -11.65 5.09 -4.78
N THR A 81 -12.67 4.25 -4.98
CA THR A 81 -13.86 4.26 -4.12
C THR A 81 -13.58 3.34 -2.92
N PRO A 82 -13.37 3.87 -1.71
CA PRO A 82 -13.09 3.04 -0.56
C PRO A 82 -14.35 2.25 -0.16
N VAL A 83 -14.21 0.94 -0.03
CA VAL A 83 -15.24 0.06 0.53
C VAL A 83 -14.79 -0.35 1.93
N VAL A 84 -15.60 -0.03 2.93
CA VAL A 84 -15.32 -0.46 4.30
C VAL A 84 -15.81 -1.89 4.49
N LEU A 85 -14.87 -2.83 4.62
CA LEU A 85 -15.19 -4.21 4.98
C LEU A 85 -15.45 -4.30 6.48
N LYS A 86 -16.61 -4.82 6.84
CA LYS A 86 -16.90 -5.15 8.25
C LYS A 86 -16.33 -6.53 8.56
N ILE A 87 -15.38 -6.56 9.49
CA ILE A 87 -14.93 -7.77 10.15
C ILE A 87 -15.58 -7.78 11.53
N ASN A 88 -16.49 -8.72 11.74
CA ASN A 88 -17.31 -8.75 12.95
C ASN A 88 -16.52 -9.19 14.19
N GLU A 89 -15.48 -9.96 13.99
CA GLU A 89 -14.68 -10.51 15.07
C GLU A 89 -13.23 -10.71 14.63
N TRP A 90 -12.32 -10.31 15.49
CA TRP A 90 -10.90 -10.54 15.33
C TRP A 90 -10.37 -11.48 16.40
N THR A 91 -9.64 -12.50 15.99
CA THR A 91 -8.82 -13.32 16.89
C THR A 91 -7.39 -12.87 16.78
N VAL A 92 -6.73 -12.61 17.90
CA VAL A 92 -5.32 -12.26 17.99
C VAL A 92 -4.58 -13.33 18.77
N ASN A 93 -3.51 -13.86 18.18
CA ASN A 93 -2.62 -14.81 18.82
C ASN A 93 -1.24 -14.18 18.98
N PHE A 94 -0.71 -14.21 20.20
CA PHE A 94 0.65 -13.81 20.51
C PHE A 94 1.51 -15.07 20.59
N SER A 95 2.38 -15.28 19.61
CA SER A 95 3.21 -16.48 19.56
C SER A 95 4.05 -16.60 20.83
N GLU A 96 4.13 -17.80 21.39
CA GLU A 96 5.00 -18.25 22.46
C GLU A 96 4.53 -17.98 23.91
N ILE A 97 3.64 -17.01 24.18
CA ILE A 97 3.34 -16.63 25.56
C ILE A 97 1.86 -16.69 25.91
N TYR A 98 0.96 -16.47 24.96
CA TYR A 98 -0.47 -16.29 25.27
C TYR A 98 -1.42 -17.08 24.40
N LYS A 99 -2.54 -17.42 25.05
CA LYS A 99 -3.74 -17.92 24.38
C LYS A 99 -4.30 -16.85 23.45
N SER A 100 -5.00 -17.30 22.42
CA SER A 100 -5.73 -16.42 21.51
C SER A 100 -6.74 -15.55 22.26
N ILE A 101 -6.81 -14.29 21.89
CA ILE A 101 -7.81 -13.34 22.38
C ILE A 101 -8.77 -13.04 21.23
N THR A 102 -10.06 -13.21 21.44
CA THR A 102 -11.08 -12.90 20.47
C THR A 102 -11.82 -11.63 20.87
N ARG A 103 -11.96 -10.69 19.96
CA ARG A 103 -12.64 -9.41 20.18
C ARG A 103 -13.43 -8.95 18.95
N PRO A 104 -14.54 -8.21 19.15
CA PRO A 104 -15.37 -7.72 18.04
C PRO A 104 -14.74 -6.57 17.26
N VAL A 105 -13.62 -6.03 17.72
CA VAL A 105 -12.86 -4.95 17.09
C VAL A 105 -11.40 -5.33 16.96
N LEU A 106 -10.71 -4.69 16.03
CA LEU A 106 -9.28 -4.87 15.88
C LEU A 106 -8.56 -4.57 17.20
N PHE A 107 -7.72 -5.51 17.63
CA PHE A 107 -6.98 -5.40 18.86
C PHE A 107 -5.99 -4.22 18.83
N ASN A 108 -6.04 -3.40 19.86
CA ASN A 108 -5.09 -2.32 20.06
C ASN A 108 -4.27 -2.55 21.33
N ARG A 109 -3.01 -2.94 21.17
CA ARG A 109 -2.11 -3.27 22.27
C ARG A 109 -1.92 -2.13 23.26
N SER A 110 -1.89 -0.88 22.80
CA SER A 110 -1.66 0.28 23.68
C SER A 110 -2.81 0.54 24.67
N ARG A 111 -4.01 0.01 24.36
CA ARG A 111 -5.22 0.13 25.20
C ARG A 111 -5.44 -1.09 26.10
N GLU A 112 -4.55 -2.07 26.05
CA GLU A 112 -4.67 -3.29 26.84
C GLU A 112 -4.22 -3.05 28.30
N GLU A 113 -5.02 -3.52 29.26
CA GLU A 113 -4.72 -3.39 30.68
C GLU A 113 -3.70 -4.44 31.15
N ASN A 114 -3.67 -5.61 30.51
CA ASN A 114 -2.70 -6.64 30.82
C ASN A 114 -1.29 -6.18 30.40
N LYS A 115 -0.44 -5.96 31.41
CA LYS A 115 0.93 -5.45 31.22
C LYS A 115 1.80 -6.35 30.35
N GLN A 116 1.59 -7.66 30.39
CA GLN A 116 2.38 -8.59 29.58
C GLN A 116 2.05 -8.43 28.10
N ILE A 117 0.76 -8.29 27.77
CA ILE A 117 0.32 -8.03 26.39
C ILE A 117 0.74 -6.63 25.92
N LYS A 118 0.58 -5.64 26.79
CA LYS A 118 0.98 -4.26 26.51
C LYS A 118 2.46 -4.14 26.18
N ASN A 119 3.31 -4.89 26.86
CA ASN A 119 4.76 -4.89 26.73
C ASN A 119 5.28 -6.06 25.87
N TYR A 120 4.40 -6.73 25.14
CA TYR A 120 4.80 -7.86 24.30
C TYR A 120 5.65 -7.40 23.12
N PHE A 121 6.81 -8.02 22.95
CA PHE A 121 7.70 -7.88 21.81
C PHE A 121 7.74 -9.22 21.06
N GLY A 122 7.19 -9.26 19.86
CA GLY A 122 7.15 -10.47 19.07
C GLY A 122 6.09 -10.42 17.97
N ARG A 123 5.88 -11.54 17.33
CA ARG A 123 4.87 -11.65 16.26
C ARG A 123 3.48 -11.78 16.85
N SER A 124 2.56 -10.98 16.37
CA SER A 124 1.13 -11.09 16.66
C SER A 124 0.39 -11.52 15.40
N PHE A 125 -0.44 -12.54 15.51
CA PHE A 125 -1.23 -13.05 14.39
C PHE A 125 -2.68 -12.62 14.58
N TYR A 126 -3.16 -11.86 13.60
CA TYR A 126 -4.55 -11.41 13.54
C TYR A 126 -5.30 -12.28 12.54
N LYS A 127 -6.51 -12.66 12.89
CA LYS A 127 -7.39 -13.43 12.01
C LYS A 127 -8.81 -12.90 12.10
N GLY A 128 -9.41 -12.66 10.94
CA GLY A 128 -10.78 -12.20 10.84
C GLY A 128 -11.52 -12.83 9.67
N LEU A 129 -12.85 -12.83 9.75
CA LEU A 129 -13.74 -13.29 8.69
C LEU A 129 -14.51 -12.12 8.11
N PHE A 130 -14.62 -12.07 6.80
CA PHE A 130 -15.42 -11.06 6.09
C PHE A 130 -16.08 -11.62 4.85
N MET A 131 -17.13 -10.94 4.41
CA MET A 131 -17.83 -11.29 3.16
C MET A 131 -17.26 -10.47 2.02
N GLY A 132 -16.66 -11.15 1.06
CA GLY A 132 -16.13 -10.55 -0.16
C GLY A 132 -17.12 -10.60 -1.31
N LYS A 133 -16.98 -9.64 -2.22
CA LYS A 133 -17.67 -9.63 -3.53
C LYS A 133 -16.61 -9.54 -4.61
N THR A 134 -16.63 -10.49 -5.53
CA THR A 134 -15.67 -10.54 -6.67
C THR A 134 -16.19 -9.87 -7.93
N SER A 135 -17.38 -9.26 -7.89
CA SER A 135 -17.99 -8.61 -9.04
C SER A 135 -17.48 -7.20 -9.34
N GLN A 136 -16.42 -6.77 -8.68
CA GLN A 136 -15.79 -5.49 -8.95
C GLN A 136 -14.70 -5.67 -10.01
N GLU A 137 -14.86 -5.00 -11.13
CA GLU A 137 -13.77 -4.81 -12.08
C GLU A 137 -12.71 -3.90 -11.44
N GLY A 138 -11.46 -4.26 -11.60
CA GLY A 138 -10.34 -3.47 -11.12
C GLY A 138 -9.58 -4.07 -9.95
N ARG A 139 -8.61 -3.32 -9.48
CA ARG A 139 -7.68 -3.71 -8.42
C ARG A 139 -8.29 -3.49 -7.04
N ILE A 140 -8.23 -4.50 -6.20
CA ILE A 140 -8.71 -4.44 -4.82
C ILE A 140 -7.51 -4.41 -3.86
N VAL A 141 -7.46 -3.37 -3.05
CA VAL A 141 -6.36 -3.12 -2.13
C VAL A 141 -6.85 -3.10 -0.70
N VAL A 142 -6.20 -3.84 0.17
CA VAL A 142 -6.38 -3.73 1.63
C VAL A 142 -5.48 -2.64 2.16
N ARG A 143 -6.07 -1.66 2.83
CA ARG A 143 -5.37 -0.59 3.52
C ARG A 143 -5.37 -0.87 5.02
N LEU A 144 -4.17 -1.06 5.60
CA LEU A 144 -4.02 -1.45 7.00
C LEU A 144 -4.09 -0.26 7.98
N GLY A 145 -4.06 0.97 7.47
CA GLY A 145 -3.97 2.15 8.31
C GLY A 145 -2.56 2.33 8.87
N LYS A 146 -2.43 2.46 10.19
CA LYS A 146 -1.13 2.61 10.84
C LYS A 146 -0.56 1.24 11.21
N VAL A 147 0.65 0.96 10.72
CA VAL A 147 1.46 -0.19 11.11
C VAL A 147 2.73 0.34 11.75
N ASP A 148 3.06 -0.13 12.96
CA ASP A 148 4.21 0.41 13.71
C ASP A 148 5.54 -0.14 13.16
N GLU A 149 5.58 -1.43 12.76
CA GLU A 149 6.79 -2.07 12.21
C GLU A 149 6.52 -2.62 10.82
N MET A 150 6.08 -3.86 10.74
CA MET A 150 5.73 -4.51 9.49
C MET A 150 4.50 -5.41 9.63
N ALA A 151 3.80 -5.61 8.53
CA ALA A 151 2.66 -6.53 8.49
C ALA A 151 2.70 -7.37 7.21
N THR A 152 2.49 -8.67 7.36
CA THR A 152 2.24 -9.58 6.23
C THR A 152 0.75 -9.88 6.17
N VAL A 153 0.18 -9.71 5.00
CA VAL A 153 -1.25 -9.95 4.76
C VAL A 153 -1.42 -11.24 3.99
N ARG A 154 -2.33 -12.07 4.47
CA ARG A 154 -2.81 -13.28 3.76
C ARG A 154 -4.32 -13.21 3.62
N ILE A 155 -4.81 -13.59 2.47
CA ILE A 155 -6.24 -13.81 2.22
C ILE A 155 -6.43 -15.26 1.80
N ASN A 156 -7.30 -15.99 2.50
CA ASN A 156 -7.57 -17.41 2.22
C ASN A 156 -6.29 -18.27 2.17
N SER A 157 -5.32 -17.99 3.04
CA SER A 157 -3.98 -18.60 3.10
C SER A 157 -3.03 -18.22 1.93
N ILE A 158 -3.46 -17.40 0.98
CA ILE A 158 -2.61 -16.87 -0.09
C ILE A 158 -1.84 -15.67 0.47
N ASN A 159 -0.52 -15.69 0.36
CA ASN A 159 0.32 -14.55 0.77
C ASN A 159 0.18 -13.42 -0.26
N CYS A 160 -0.38 -12.29 0.17
CA CYS A 160 -0.61 -11.12 -0.67
C CYS A 160 0.52 -10.09 -0.58
N GLY A 161 1.42 -10.23 0.40
CA GLY A 161 2.58 -9.35 0.52
C GLY A 161 2.88 -8.90 1.95
N THR A 162 4.02 -8.25 2.10
CA THR A 162 4.49 -7.67 3.37
C THR A 162 4.74 -6.18 3.17
N VAL A 163 4.25 -5.37 4.09
CA VAL A 163 4.41 -3.91 4.09
C VAL A 163 5.14 -3.45 5.35
N TRP A 164 6.05 -2.51 5.19
CA TRP A 164 6.87 -1.93 6.27
C TRP A 164 6.97 -0.40 6.17
N THR A 165 6.33 0.19 5.18
CA THR A 165 6.27 1.64 4.96
C THR A 165 4.90 2.07 4.47
N ALA A 166 4.52 3.33 4.77
CA ALA A 166 3.29 3.90 4.23
C ALA A 166 3.29 3.88 2.68
N PRO A 167 2.11 3.70 2.07
CA PRO A 167 0.76 3.77 2.64
C PRO A 167 0.22 2.49 3.29
N TYR A 168 1.02 1.46 3.56
CA TYR A 168 0.62 0.17 4.14
C TYR A 168 -0.55 -0.48 3.40
N GLU A 169 -0.40 -0.62 2.11
CA GLU A 169 -1.40 -1.15 1.19
C GLU A 169 -0.92 -2.44 0.56
N VAL A 170 -1.80 -3.42 0.46
CA VAL A 170 -1.53 -4.73 -0.15
C VAL A 170 -2.59 -5.05 -1.18
N ASP A 171 -2.17 -5.42 -2.37
CA ASP A 171 -3.06 -5.93 -3.41
C ASP A 171 -3.55 -7.34 -3.03
N VAL A 172 -4.87 -7.50 -3.02
CA VAL A 172 -5.51 -8.76 -2.64
C VAL A 172 -6.45 -9.28 -3.73
N THR A 173 -6.41 -8.68 -4.91
CA THR A 173 -7.34 -8.95 -6.01
C THR A 173 -7.45 -10.44 -6.31
N ASP A 174 -6.32 -11.11 -6.51
CA ASP A 174 -6.29 -12.52 -6.93
C ASP A 174 -6.58 -13.51 -5.79
N ALA A 175 -6.55 -13.04 -4.54
CA ALA A 175 -6.76 -13.87 -3.36
C ALA A 175 -8.21 -13.86 -2.86
N LEU A 176 -9.02 -12.91 -3.34
CA LEU A 176 -10.41 -12.76 -2.93
C LEU A 176 -11.33 -13.78 -3.60
N ARG A 177 -12.35 -14.18 -2.85
CA ARG A 177 -13.44 -15.05 -3.33
C ARG A 177 -14.77 -14.39 -3.07
N SER A 178 -15.78 -14.75 -3.87
CA SER A 178 -17.17 -14.41 -3.55
C SER A 178 -17.60 -15.19 -2.32
N GLY A 179 -18.26 -14.51 -1.38
CA GLY A 179 -18.69 -15.11 -0.12
C GLY A 179 -17.68 -14.94 1.01
N SER A 180 -17.52 -15.95 1.86
CA SER A 180 -16.68 -15.89 3.05
C SER A 180 -15.18 -15.93 2.71
N ASN A 181 -14.44 -14.97 3.25
CA ASN A 181 -12.99 -14.88 3.16
C ASN A 181 -12.38 -14.77 4.55
N VAL A 182 -11.15 -15.29 4.67
CA VAL A 182 -10.31 -15.17 5.85
C VAL A 182 -9.21 -14.18 5.56
N ILE A 183 -9.04 -13.17 6.43
CA ILE A 183 -7.85 -12.31 6.46
C ILE A 183 -6.97 -12.70 7.64
N GLU A 184 -5.68 -12.81 7.37
CA GLU A 184 -4.65 -13.07 8.37
C GLU A 184 -3.52 -12.07 8.23
#